data_a08114e331a25e10c59479f7e057bbf4
#
_entry.id   a08114e331a25e10c59479f7e057bbf4
#
_cell.length_a   1.000
_cell.length_b   1.000
_cell.length_c   1.000
_cell.angle_alpha   90.00
_cell.angle_beta   90.00
_cell.angle_gamma   90.00
#
_symmetry.space_group_name_H-M   'P 1'
#
loop_
_entity.id
_entity.type
_entity.pdbx_description
1 polymer ?
#
loop_
_entity_poly.entity_id
_entity_poly.type
_entity_poly.pdbx_seq_one_letter_code
_entity_poly.pdbx_strand_id
1 'polypeptide(L)'
;MAENIGKVIQVSGPAVDVQFEEATMPPIYQALRVVSDGFNVPSPISVILEVQQHLGEGRVRTVAMEATDGMVRGMKAIDQGGPIRVPVGKETLGRIINVIGEPVDNLGPIGEKSRMPIHRPAPLFDEQTTHEEMFETGIKVIDLIQPFLKGGKIGLFGGAGVGKTVVIMELINNVAKNHGGFSVFAGVGERTREGNDLRVEMTESGVIKPGDFANSKCALVYGQMTEPPGARLRVALSALTVAEYFRDVEGSDTLLFIDNIFRFTQAGSEVSTLLGRMPSAVGYQPNLATEMGELQERITSTSKGSVTSVQAVYVPADDLTDPAPATTFAHLDATTVLSRPLSELGIYPAVDPLASTSRILSARIVGDEHYDVAQGVKKILQRYKDLQDIIAILGIDELSEDDKLTVARARKVQKFLSQPFHVAETFTGIPGAYVKVADTVRSFKEIIAGKYDDIPEQAFYMKGAIEEVLETAEKLKATA
;
A
#
# COMPACT_ATOMS: atom_id res chain seq x y z
N MET A 1 -24.95 -26.03 -19.46
CA MET A 1 -26.03 -25.00 -19.46
C MET A 1 -25.89 -24.24 -20.76
N ALA A 2 -26.99 -23.82 -21.40
CA ALA A 2 -26.90 -22.96 -22.60
C ALA A 2 -26.20 -21.65 -22.22
N GLU A 3 -25.28 -21.17 -23.09
CA GLU A 3 -24.62 -19.89 -22.87
C GLU A 3 -25.66 -18.76 -22.89
N ASN A 4 -25.65 -17.91 -21.87
CA ASN A 4 -26.47 -16.72 -21.81
C ASN A 4 -25.77 -15.62 -22.61
N ILE A 5 -26.30 -15.27 -23.77
CA ILE A 5 -25.66 -14.35 -24.72
C ILE A 5 -26.52 -13.11 -24.93
N GLY A 6 -26.01 -11.97 -24.57
CA GLY A 6 -26.56 -10.66 -24.87
C GLY A 6 -25.98 -10.04 -26.14
N LYS A 7 -26.50 -8.87 -26.51
CA LYS A 7 -26.03 -8.06 -27.65
C LYS A 7 -25.70 -6.65 -27.19
N VAL A 8 -24.55 -6.15 -27.62
CA VAL A 8 -24.17 -4.74 -27.41
C VAL A 8 -25.16 -3.85 -28.16
N ILE A 9 -25.78 -2.93 -27.45
CA ILE A 9 -26.76 -1.98 -28.04
C ILE A 9 -26.25 -0.55 -28.06
N GLN A 10 -25.31 -0.19 -27.15
CA GLN A 10 -24.70 1.13 -27.10
C GLN A 10 -23.28 1.02 -26.53
N VAL A 11 -22.36 1.83 -27.09
CA VAL A 11 -20.99 1.99 -26.60
C VAL A 11 -20.76 3.48 -26.38
N SER A 12 -20.45 3.88 -25.16
CA SER A 12 -20.14 5.27 -24.76
C SER A 12 -18.81 5.28 -24.00
N GLY A 13 -17.69 5.19 -24.74
CA GLY A 13 -16.39 4.97 -24.14
C GLY A 13 -16.37 3.69 -23.31
N PRO A 14 -15.95 3.73 -22.03
CA PRO A 14 -15.91 2.54 -21.18
C PRO A 14 -17.30 2.03 -20.74
N ALA A 15 -18.36 2.83 -20.89
CA ALA A 15 -19.73 2.40 -20.57
C ALA A 15 -20.37 1.71 -21.78
N VAL A 16 -20.83 0.48 -21.60
CA VAL A 16 -21.43 -0.35 -22.64
C VAL A 16 -22.76 -0.87 -22.16
N ASP A 17 -23.82 -0.60 -22.96
CA ASP A 17 -25.16 -1.15 -22.68
C ASP A 17 -25.37 -2.44 -23.49
N VAL A 18 -25.85 -3.47 -22.82
CA VAL A 18 -26.05 -4.80 -23.39
C VAL A 18 -27.50 -5.23 -23.17
N GLN A 19 -28.12 -5.78 -24.23
CA GLN A 19 -29.47 -6.32 -24.23
C GLN A 19 -29.43 -7.82 -23.99
N PHE A 20 -30.17 -8.30 -23.00
CA PHE A 20 -30.49 -9.71 -22.72
C PHE A 20 -31.99 -9.95 -22.81
N GLU A 21 -32.40 -11.20 -22.76
CA GLU A 21 -33.78 -11.55 -22.46
C GLU A 21 -34.07 -11.23 -20.98
N GLU A 22 -35.24 -10.69 -20.68
CA GLU A 22 -35.60 -10.29 -19.30
C GLU A 22 -35.47 -11.42 -18.27
N ALA A 23 -35.79 -12.65 -18.68
CA ALA A 23 -35.74 -13.84 -17.83
C ALA A 23 -34.29 -14.29 -17.51
N THR A 24 -33.32 -13.87 -18.29
CA THR A 24 -31.89 -14.29 -18.16
C THR A 24 -30.96 -13.13 -17.93
N MET A 25 -31.48 -12.01 -17.45
CA MET A 25 -30.69 -10.80 -17.21
C MET A 25 -29.62 -11.06 -16.13
N PRO A 26 -28.31 -10.80 -16.46
CA PRO A 26 -27.24 -11.06 -15.52
C PRO A 26 -27.29 -10.13 -14.30
N PRO A 27 -26.95 -10.61 -13.10
CA PRO A 27 -26.96 -9.81 -11.87
C PRO A 27 -25.85 -8.73 -11.88
N ILE A 28 -25.94 -7.80 -10.95
CA ILE A 28 -24.90 -6.79 -10.70
C ILE A 28 -23.57 -7.48 -10.37
N TYR A 29 -22.46 -6.90 -10.87
CA TYR A 29 -21.09 -7.41 -10.79
C TYR A 29 -20.80 -8.65 -11.63
N GLN A 30 -21.77 -9.16 -12.41
CA GLN A 30 -21.53 -10.24 -13.34
C GLN A 30 -20.54 -9.82 -14.43
N ALA A 31 -19.59 -10.69 -14.74
CA ALA A 31 -18.65 -10.49 -15.83
C ALA A 31 -19.26 -10.94 -17.17
N LEU A 32 -19.14 -10.10 -18.17
CA LEU A 32 -19.55 -10.39 -19.54
C LEU A 32 -18.32 -10.28 -20.45
N ARG A 33 -18.18 -11.21 -21.40
CA ARG A 33 -17.12 -11.13 -22.42
C ARG A 33 -17.71 -10.72 -23.76
N VAL A 34 -17.32 -9.55 -24.25
CA VAL A 34 -17.69 -9.11 -25.61
C VAL A 34 -16.65 -9.64 -26.60
N VAL A 35 -17.14 -10.26 -27.67
CA VAL A 35 -16.31 -10.81 -28.74
C VAL A 35 -16.73 -10.27 -30.11
N SER A 36 -15.75 -10.11 -30.99
CA SER A 36 -15.96 -9.58 -32.37
C SER A 36 -16.29 -10.65 -33.42
N ASP A 37 -16.66 -11.85 -32.99
CA ASP A 37 -17.00 -12.96 -33.90
C ASP A 37 -18.09 -12.58 -34.88
N GLY A 38 -17.79 -12.68 -36.19
CA GLY A 38 -18.71 -12.31 -37.25
C GLY A 38 -18.69 -10.84 -37.66
N PHE A 39 -17.80 -10.04 -37.08
CA PHE A 39 -17.61 -8.62 -37.41
C PHE A 39 -16.25 -8.40 -38.08
N ASN A 40 -16.25 -7.53 -39.09
CA ASN A 40 -15.00 -7.12 -39.74
C ASN A 40 -14.37 -5.96 -38.95
N VAL A 41 -13.41 -6.27 -38.08
CA VAL A 41 -12.69 -5.32 -37.22
C VAL A 41 -11.18 -5.42 -37.51
N PRO A 42 -10.42 -4.32 -37.32
CA PRO A 42 -8.98 -4.29 -37.59
C PRO A 42 -8.18 -5.29 -36.74
N SER A 43 -8.62 -5.55 -35.51
CA SER A 43 -8.06 -6.55 -34.61
C SER A 43 -9.19 -7.27 -33.85
N PRO A 44 -9.04 -8.57 -33.53
CA PRO A 44 -10.03 -9.29 -32.73
C PRO A 44 -10.28 -8.59 -31.39
N ILE A 45 -11.56 -8.47 -31.03
CA ILE A 45 -11.99 -7.89 -29.74
C ILE A 45 -12.37 -9.04 -28.80
N SER A 46 -11.84 -8.98 -27.58
CA SER A 46 -12.22 -9.83 -26.47
C SER A 46 -12.09 -8.99 -25.20
N VAL A 47 -13.17 -8.32 -24.80
CA VAL A 47 -13.17 -7.34 -23.70
C VAL A 47 -14.10 -7.80 -22.59
N ILE A 48 -13.61 -7.76 -21.36
CA ILE A 48 -14.41 -8.04 -20.16
C ILE A 48 -15.14 -6.77 -19.73
N LEU A 49 -16.44 -6.90 -19.55
CA LEU A 49 -17.33 -5.90 -18.99
C LEU A 49 -17.84 -6.37 -17.63
N GLU A 50 -18.10 -5.44 -16.72
CA GLU A 50 -18.77 -5.73 -15.44
C GLU A 50 -20.13 -5.05 -15.39
N VAL A 51 -21.18 -5.79 -15.08
CA VAL A 51 -22.54 -5.27 -14.93
C VAL A 51 -22.60 -4.34 -13.73
N GLN A 52 -23.03 -3.09 -13.95
CA GLN A 52 -23.10 -2.05 -12.90
C GLN A 52 -24.52 -1.62 -12.58
N GLN A 53 -25.43 -1.76 -13.55
CA GLN A 53 -26.81 -1.24 -13.39
C GLN A 53 -27.77 -1.97 -14.30
N HIS A 54 -28.98 -2.23 -13.81
CA HIS A 54 -30.12 -2.64 -14.61
C HIS A 54 -30.91 -1.42 -15.07
N LEU A 55 -31.17 -1.33 -16.38
CA LEU A 55 -31.87 -0.20 -17.00
C LEU A 55 -33.35 -0.50 -17.28
N GLY A 56 -33.81 -1.73 -17.00
CA GLY A 56 -35.14 -2.24 -17.38
C GLY A 56 -35.16 -2.81 -18.81
N GLU A 57 -36.27 -3.48 -19.14
CA GLU A 57 -36.49 -4.08 -20.47
C GLU A 57 -35.35 -5.01 -20.93
N GLY A 58 -34.76 -5.79 -20.03
CA GLY A 58 -33.64 -6.69 -20.31
C GLY A 58 -32.31 -5.98 -20.60
N ARG A 59 -32.20 -4.68 -20.35
CA ARG A 59 -30.97 -3.92 -20.59
C ARG A 59 -30.13 -3.79 -19.33
N VAL A 60 -28.83 -4.01 -19.48
CA VAL A 60 -27.84 -3.81 -18.42
C VAL A 60 -26.80 -2.79 -18.88
N ARG A 61 -26.42 -1.91 -18.00
CA ARG A 61 -25.27 -1.01 -18.18
C ARG A 61 -24.06 -1.61 -17.51
N THR A 62 -22.96 -1.63 -18.28
CA THR A 62 -21.70 -2.23 -17.86
C THR A 62 -20.57 -1.24 -17.94
N VAL A 63 -19.46 -1.54 -17.26
CA VAL A 63 -18.21 -0.81 -17.36
C VAL A 63 -17.11 -1.76 -17.84
N ALA A 64 -16.36 -1.33 -18.86
CA ALA A 64 -15.29 -2.12 -19.45
C ALA A 64 -14.03 -2.11 -18.56
N MET A 65 -13.37 -3.27 -18.50
CA MET A 65 -12.08 -3.46 -17.84
C MET A 65 -10.90 -3.23 -18.78
N GLU A 66 -11.16 -3.11 -20.07
CA GLU A 66 -10.18 -2.89 -21.13
C GLU A 66 -10.70 -1.84 -22.11
N ALA A 67 -9.85 -1.40 -23.04
CA ALA A 67 -10.24 -0.44 -24.07
C ALA A 67 -11.37 -0.99 -24.95
N THR A 68 -12.36 -0.13 -25.26
CA THR A 68 -13.53 -0.49 -26.08
C THR A 68 -13.37 -0.10 -27.53
N ASP A 69 -12.17 0.29 -27.97
CA ASP A 69 -11.90 0.72 -29.33
C ASP A 69 -12.25 -0.37 -30.33
N GLY A 70 -13.01 0.00 -31.37
CA GLY A 70 -13.48 -0.92 -32.39
C GLY A 70 -14.71 -1.76 -31.99
N MET A 71 -15.21 -1.66 -30.76
CA MET A 71 -16.46 -2.31 -30.33
C MET A 71 -17.66 -1.64 -31.00
N VAL A 72 -18.53 -2.44 -31.60
CA VAL A 72 -19.71 -1.95 -32.31
C VAL A 72 -21.00 -2.61 -31.83
N ARG A 73 -22.12 -1.95 -32.10
CA ARG A 73 -23.46 -2.49 -31.81
C ARG A 73 -23.67 -3.84 -32.51
N GLY A 74 -24.35 -4.74 -31.83
CA GLY A 74 -24.65 -6.07 -32.33
C GLY A 74 -23.63 -7.15 -31.94
N MET A 75 -22.42 -6.78 -31.46
CA MET A 75 -21.45 -7.76 -30.97
C MET A 75 -22.04 -8.58 -29.83
N LYS A 76 -21.63 -9.83 -29.72
CA LYS A 76 -22.07 -10.77 -28.69
C LYS A 76 -21.40 -10.43 -27.36
N ALA A 77 -22.19 -10.41 -26.29
CA ALA A 77 -21.74 -10.31 -24.92
C ALA A 77 -22.09 -11.63 -24.20
N ILE A 78 -21.09 -12.42 -23.87
CA ILE A 78 -21.23 -13.77 -23.31
C ILE A 78 -21.10 -13.66 -21.78
N ASP A 79 -22.14 -14.08 -21.08
CA ASP A 79 -22.14 -14.16 -19.63
C ASP A 79 -21.14 -15.20 -19.15
N GLN A 80 -20.24 -14.79 -18.25
CA GLN A 80 -19.17 -15.66 -17.73
C GLN A 80 -19.63 -16.52 -16.51
N GLY A 81 -20.89 -16.44 -16.14
CA GLY A 81 -21.48 -17.24 -15.06
C GLY A 81 -21.07 -16.80 -13.63
N GLY A 82 -20.51 -15.62 -13.48
CA GLY A 82 -20.10 -15.06 -12.19
C GLY A 82 -19.36 -13.74 -12.33
N PRO A 83 -18.94 -13.12 -11.22
CA PRO A 83 -18.12 -11.93 -11.24
C PRO A 83 -16.72 -12.21 -11.79
N ILE A 84 -15.95 -11.14 -12.03
CA ILE A 84 -14.54 -11.23 -12.42
C ILE A 84 -13.79 -12.09 -11.42
N ARG A 85 -12.98 -13.02 -11.93
CA ARG A 85 -12.19 -13.96 -11.13
C ARG A 85 -10.72 -13.83 -11.49
N VAL A 86 -9.86 -13.77 -10.48
CA VAL A 86 -8.40 -13.67 -10.64
C VAL A 86 -7.71 -14.94 -10.17
N PRO A 87 -6.54 -15.31 -10.76
CA PRO A 87 -5.74 -16.41 -10.25
C PRO A 87 -5.21 -16.06 -8.86
N VAL A 88 -5.12 -17.06 -8.00
CA VAL A 88 -4.65 -16.93 -6.62
C VAL A 88 -3.65 -18.03 -6.28
N GLY A 89 -2.86 -17.80 -5.22
CA GLY A 89 -1.90 -18.78 -4.72
C GLY A 89 -0.48 -18.57 -5.25
N LYS A 90 0.38 -19.53 -4.96
CA LYS A 90 1.83 -19.43 -5.22
C LYS A 90 2.19 -19.25 -6.71
N GLU A 91 1.29 -19.60 -7.61
CA GLU A 91 1.47 -19.42 -9.05
C GLU A 91 1.46 -17.92 -9.46
N THR A 92 0.94 -17.04 -8.60
CA THR A 92 0.94 -15.58 -8.83
C THR A 92 2.23 -14.90 -8.37
N LEU A 93 3.03 -15.57 -7.54
CA LEU A 93 4.26 -15.00 -6.98
C LEU A 93 5.29 -14.73 -8.08
N GLY A 94 5.91 -13.57 -8.02
CA GLY A 94 6.88 -13.11 -9.03
C GLY A 94 6.26 -12.72 -10.38
N ARG A 95 4.93 -12.83 -10.53
CA ARG A 95 4.19 -12.54 -11.75
C ARG A 95 3.49 -11.19 -11.68
N ILE A 96 3.25 -10.62 -12.86
CA ILE A 96 2.45 -9.40 -13.01
C ILE A 96 1.15 -9.75 -13.72
N ILE A 97 0.03 -9.46 -13.08
CA ILE A 97 -1.31 -9.65 -13.63
C ILE A 97 -2.07 -8.32 -13.73
N ASN A 98 -3.02 -8.25 -14.65
CA ASN A 98 -3.95 -7.15 -14.78
C ASN A 98 -5.19 -7.35 -13.88
N VAL A 99 -6.16 -6.44 -13.99
CA VAL A 99 -7.40 -6.44 -13.19
C VAL A 99 -8.24 -7.71 -13.35
N ILE A 100 -8.22 -8.35 -14.51
CA ILE A 100 -8.96 -9.59 -14.80
C ILE A 100 -8.13 -10.85 -14.58
N GLY A 101 -6.90 -10.68 -14.06
CA GLY A 101 -6.01 -11.78 -13.74
C GLY A 101 -5.29 -12.39 -14.93
N GLU A 102 -5.14 -11.65 -16.03
CA GLU A 102 -4.31 -12.04 -17.16
C GLU A 102 -2.85 -11.58 -16.92
N PRO A 103 -1.86 -12.43 -17.26
CA PRO A 103 -0.46 -12.05 -17.13
C PRO A 103 -0.07 -10.99 -18.16
N VAL A 104 0.62 -9.95 -17.71
CA VAL A 104 1.14 -8.85 -18.55
C VAL A 104 2.67 -8.78 -18.60
N ASP A 105 3.32 -9.79 -18.03
CA ASP A 105 4.77 -9.92 -17.93
C ASP A 105 5.44 -10.68 -19.08
N ASN A 106 4.67 -11.13 -20.07
CA ASN A 106 5.12 -11.96 -21.20
C ASN A 106 5.78 -13.30 -20.82
N LEU A 107 5.49 -13.83 -19.62
CA LEU A 107 6.05 -15.07 -19.10
C LEU A 107 5.11 -16.28 -19.27
N GLY A 108 4.09 -16.14 -20.11
CA GLY A 108 3.10 -17.19 -20.37
C GLY A 108 1.95 -17.23 -19.36
N PRO A 109 0.98 -18.13 -19.56
CA PRO A 109 -0.22 -18.18 -18.73
C PRO A 109 0.11 -18.56 -17.28
N ILE A 110 -0.69 -18.02 -16.35
CA ILE A 110 -0.69 -18.45 -14.95
C ILE A 110 -1.70 -19.58 -14.82
N GLY A 111 -1.41 -20.57 -13.98
CA GLY A 111 -2.26 -21.75 -13.82
C GLY A 111 -3.71 -21.42 -13.51
N GLU A 112 -4.63 -22.14 -14.14
CA GLU A 112 -6.08 -21.89 -14.03
C GLU A 112 -6.73 -22.62 -12.83
N LYS A 113 -5.96 -23.38 -12.06
CA LYS A 113 -6.49 -24.30 -11.04
C LYS A 113 -7.20 -23.62 -9.87
N SER A 114 -6.81 -22.39 -9.55
CA SER A 114 -7.38 -21.66 -8.43
C SER A 114 -7.66 -20.23 -8.84
N ARG A 115 -8.93 -19.91 -9.11
CA ARG A 115 -9.39 -18.54 -9.37
C ARG A 115 -10.49 -18.17 -8.38
N MET A 116 -10.38 -16.99 -7.78
CA MET A 116 -11.37 -16.48 -6.81
C MET A 116 -12.02 -15.20 -7.33
N PRO A 117 -13.32 -14.99 -7.01
CA PRO A 117 -14.03 -13.77 -7.40
C PRO A 117 -13.48 -12.57 -6.64
N ILE A 118 -13.38 -11.42 -7.33
CA ILE A 118 -12.91 -10.16 -6.72
C ILE A 118 -13.95 -9.53 -5.79
N HIS A 119 -15.24 -9.76 -6.06
CA HIS A 119 -16.34 -9.35 -5.18
C HIS A 119 -16.60 -10.44 -4.15
N ARG A 120 -16.17 -10.17 -2.93
CA ARG A 120 -16.33 -11.05 -1.77
C ARG A 120 -16.78 -10.22 -0.57
N PRO A 121 -17.59 -10.77 0.33
CA PRO A 121 -17.90 -10.11 1.59
C PRO A 121 -16.64 -10.01 2.46
N ALA A 122 -16.64 -9.06 3.39
CA ALA A 122 -15.66 -9.03 4.47
C ALA A 122 -15.79 -10.30 5.33
N PRO A 123 -14.73 -10.73 6.03
CA PRO A 123 -14.80 -11.83 7.00
C PRO A 123 -15.91 -11.59 8.01
N LEU A 124 -16.61 -12.66 8.39
CA LEU A 124 -17.67 -12.59 9.37
C LEU A 124 -17.14 -12.12 10.73
N PHE A 125 -18.03 -11.58 11.54
CA PHE A 125 -17.65 -10.99 12.83
C PHE A 125 -16.96 -11.99 13.78
N ASP A 126 -17.40 -13.24 13.74
CA ASP A 126 -16.84 -14.35 14.53
C ASP A 126 -15.55 -14.95 13.97
N GLU A 127 -15.22 -14.66 12.70
CA GLU A 127 -13.95 -15.06 12.07
C GLU A 127 -12.81 -14.09 12.38
N GLN A 128 -13.14 -12.84 12.72
CA GLN A 128 -12.15 -11.79 12.98
C GLN A 128 -11.53 -11.98 14.37
N THR A 129 -10.21 -11.78 14.46
CA THR A 129 -9.53 -11.75 15.76
C THR A 129 -9.66 -10.38 16.40
N THR A 130 -9.93 -10.36 17.72
CA THR A 130 -9.94 -9.14 18.53
C THR A 130 -8.60 -8.88 19.21
N HIS A 131 -7.61 -9.76 19.03
CA HIS A 131 -6.29 -9.60 19.61
C HIS A 131 -5.48 -8.57 18.83
N GLU A 132 -5.15 -7.46 19.49
CA GLU A 132 -4.31 -6.41 18.93
C GLU A 132 -2.83 -6.78 19.14
N GLU A 133 -2.14 -7.07 18.05
CA GLU A 133 -0.73 -7.45 18.03
C GLU A 133 0.06 -6.49 17.14
N MET A 134 1.23 -6.10 17.61
CA MET A 134 2.15 -5.27 16.84
C MET A 134 2.79 -6.11 15.72
N PHE A 135 2.80 -5.56 14.52
CA PHE A 135 3.54 -6.08 13.38
C PHE A 135 4.94 -5.44 13.36
N GLU A 136 5.98 -6.23 13.68
CA GLU A 136 7.37 -5.75 13.70
C GLU A 136 7.89 -5.55 12.26
N THR A 137 8.29 -4.34 11.93
CA THR A 137 8.77 -3.99 10.58
C THR A 137 10.29 -4.08 10.43
N GLY A 138 11.02 -4.02 11.53
CA GLY A 138 12.48 -3.94 11.55
C GLY A 138 13.02 -2.54 11.21
N ILE A 139 12.15 -1.56 11.09
CA ILE A 139 12.49 -0.15 10.82
C ILE A 139 12.28 0.65 12.11
N LYS A 140 13.37 1.11 12.72
CA LYS A 140 13.38 1.73 14.04
C LYS A 140 12.33 2.83 14.23
N VAL A 141 12.24 3.77 13.30
CA VAL A 141 11.33 4.92 13.42
C VAL A 141 9.87 4.47 13.35
N ILE A 142 9.55 3.46 12.54
CA ILE A 142 8.20 2.90 12.44
C ILE A 142 7.88 2.14 13.72
N ASP A 143 8.71 1.19 14.08
CA ASP A 143 8.45 0.29 15.20
C ASP A 143 8.39 1.03 16.54
N LEU A 144 9.19 2.09 16.73
CA LEU A 144 9.21 2.88 17.98
C LEU A 144 8.03 3.86 18.06
N ILE A 145 7.80 4.65 17.01
CA ILE A 145 6.97 5.87 17.08
C ILE A 145 5.55 5.63 16.56
N GLN A 146 5.39 4.73 15.59
CA GLN A 146 4.13 4.46 14.93
C GLN A 146 3.97 2.97 14.60
N PRO A 147 4.02 2.09 15.59
CA PRO A 147 3.97 0.65 15.37
C PRO A 147 2.75 0.26 14.54
N PHE A 148 2.93 -0.69 13.63
CA PHE A 148 1.87 -1.19 12.77
C PHE A 148 1.04 -2.24 13.50
N LEU A 149 -0.28 -2.17 13.35
CA LEU A 149 -1.19 -3.20 13.81
C LEU A 149 -1.18 -4.36 12.81
N LYS A 150 -1.01 -5.59 13.27
CA LYS A 150 -1.19 -6.79 12.47
C LYS A 150 -2.64 -6.89 12.01
N GLY A 151 -2.87 -6.97 10.69
CA GLY A 151 -4.20 -6.85 10.10
C GLY A 151 -4.76 -5.42 10.06
N GLY A 152 -3.93 -4.43 10.38
CA GLY A 152 -4.29 -3.02 10.34
C GLY A 152 -4.08 -2.37 8.97
N LYS A 153 -4.52 -1.14 8.90
CA LYS A 153 -4.48 -0.29 7.70
C LYS A 153 -3.59 0.91 7.97
N ILE A 154 -2.52 1.03 7.22
CA ILE A 154 -1.50 2.06 7.39
C ILE A 154 -1.54 3.00 6.19
N GLY A 155 -1.71 4.30 6.44
CA GLY A 155 -1.59 5.33 5.43
C GLY A 155 -0.16 5.83 5.32
N LEU A 156 0.41 5.81 4.12
CA LEU A 156 1.73 6.35 3.81
C LEU A 156 1.59 7.67 3.05
N PHE A 157 1.91 8.76 3.73
CA PHE A 157 1.79 10.13 3.22
C PHE A 157 3.16 10.68 2.86
N GLY A 158 3.21 11.50 1.82
CA GLY A 158 4.43 12.21 1.45
C GLY A 158 4.40 12.67 0.00
N GLY A 159 5.13 13.73 -0.29
CA GLY A 159 5.31 14.25 -1.64
C GLY A 159 6.13 13.33 -2.55
N ALA A 160 6.38 13.77 -3.76
CA ALA A 160 7.27 13.06 -4.67
C ALA A 160 8.73 13.14 -4.17
N GLY A 161 9.49 12.05 -4.34
CA GLY A 161 10.93 12.02 -4.07
C GLY A 161 11.34 11.94 -2.59
N VAL A 162 10.40 11.65 -1.67
CA VAL A 162 10.72 11.48 -0.23
C VAL A 162 11.00 10.04 0.17
N GLY A 163 11.05 9.10 -0.79
CA GLY A 163 11.42 7.71 -0.55
C GLY A 163 10.27 6.76 -0.24
N LYS A 164 9.02 7.06 -0.66
CA LYS A 164 7.86 6.15 -0.46
C LYS A 164 8.14 4.74 -0.98
N THR A 165 8.54 4.63 -2.24
CA THR A 165 8.82 3.35 -2.89
C THR A 165 9.91 2.56 -2.17
N VAL A 166 10.97 3.24 -1.72
CA VAL A 166 12.08 2.60 -0.98
C VAL A 166 11.60 2.02 0.36
N VAL A 167 10.74 2.74 1.08
CA VAL A 167 10.12 2.22 2.33
C VAL A 167 9.25 1.01 2.05
N ILE A 168 8.42 1.06 1.00
CA ILE A 168 7.57 -0.07 0.59
C ILE A 168 8.42 -1.29 0.26
N MET A 169 9.48 -1.12 -0.53
CA MET A 169 10.38 -2.22 -0.89
C MET A 169 11.10 -2.82 0.33
N GLU A 170 11.55 -1.99 1.26
CA GLU A 170 12.18 -2.49 2.49
C GLU A 170 11.20 -3.29 3.34
N LEU A 171 9.95 -2.83 3.46
CA LEU A 171 8.90 -3.58 4.15
C LEU A 171 8.65 -4.94 3.48
N ILE A 172 8.55 -5.00 2.15
CA ILE A 172 8.39 -6.25 1.40
C ILE A 172 9.58 -7.18 1.64
N ASN A 173 10.80 -6.65 1.55
CA ASN A 173 12.02 -7.41 1.79
C ASN A 173 12.08 -7.97 3.22
N ASN A 174 11.73 -7.16 4.22
CA ASN A 174 11.76 -7.53 5.62
C ASN A 174 10.71 -8.61 5.94
N VAL A 175 9.50 -8.50 5.38
CA VAL A 175 8.48 -9.55 5.52
C VAL A 175 8.91 -10.85 4.85
N ALA A 176 9.46 -10.77 3.66
CA ALA A 176 9.92 -11.94 2.93
C ALA A 176 11.03 -12.71 3.67
N LYS A 177 11.98 -11.99 4.28
CA LYS A 177 13.16 -12.58 4.94
C LYS A 177 12.92 -12.96 6.40
N ASN A 178 12.21 -12.14 7.16
CA ASN A 178 12.12 -12.28 8.61
C ASN A 178 10.80 -12.90 9.09
N HIS A 179 9.71 -12.69 8.38
CA HIS A 179 8.39 -13.23 8.74
C HIS A 179 7.97 -14.44 7.88
N GLY A 180 8.67 -14.74 6.79
CA GLY A 180 8.31 -15.83 5.88
C GLY A 180 6.98 -15.62 5.15
N GLY A 181 6.36 -14.45 5.32
CA GLY A 181 5.08 -14.06 4.74
C GLY A 181 5.16 -13.73 3.25
N PHE A 182 4.00 -13.43 2.69
CA PHE A 182 3.86 -13.01 1.30
C PHE A 182 3.45 -11.54 1.22
N SER A 183 3.76 -10.92 0.10
CA SER A 183 3.33 -9.56 -0.20
C SER A 183 2.57 -9.52 -1.51
N VAL A 184 1.59 -8.63 -1.58
CA VAL A 184 0.87 -8.33 -2.82
C VAL A 184 0.93 -6.82 -3.04
N PHE A 185 1.36 -6.41 -4.22
CA PHE A 185 1.42 -5.00 -4.58
C PHE A 185 0.33 -4.68 -5.61
N ALA A 186 -0.53 -3.75 -5.28
CA ALA A 186 -1.57 -3.21 -6.14
C ALA A 186 -1.14 -1.85 -6.70
N GLY A 187 -0.79 -1.81 -7.98
CA GLY A 187 -0.56 -0.57 -8.71
C GLY A 187 -1.88 0.00 -9.23
N VAL A 188 -2.43 0.99 -8.55
CA VAL A 188 -3.75 1.57 -8.83
C VAL A 188 -3.59 2.92 -9.52
N GLY A 189 -3.76 2.96 -10.83
CA GLY A 189 -3.70 4.19 -11.62
C GLY A 189 -2.30 4.85 -11.62
N GLU A 190 -1.24 4.10 -11.38
CA GLU A 190 0.13 4.60 -11.39
C GLU A 190 0.76 4.54 -12.80
N ARG A 191 1.90 5.19 -12.94
CA ARG A 191 2.63 5.24 -14.22
C ARG A 191 3.25 3.89 -14.52
N THR A 192 3.12 3.44 -15.77
CA THR A 192 3.71 2.16 -16.23
C THR A 192 5.22 2.08 -15.98
N ARG A 193 5.94 3.21 -16.10
CA ARG A 193 7.38 3.28 -15.83
C ARG A 193 7.68 2.97 -14.37
N GLU A 194 6.95 3.58 -13.43
CA GLU A 194 7.15 3.36 -11.98
C GLU A 194 6.86 1.91 -11.59
N GLY A 195 5.82 1.31 -12.19
CA GLY A 195 5.53 -0.12 -11.99
C GLY A 195 6.62 -1.05 -12.53
N ASN A 196 7.27 -0.70 -13.64
CA ASN A 196 8.38 -1.48 -14.18
C ASN A 196 9.66 -1.28 -13.35
N ASP A 197 9.95 -0.03 -12.94
CA ASP A 197 11.09 0.27 -12.07
C ASP A 197 10.98 -0.54 -10.76
N LEU A 198 9.81 -0.57 -10.13
CA LEU A 198 9.55 -1.37 -8.93
C LEU A 198 9.81 -2.87 -9.15
N ARG A 199 9.37 -3.43 -10.29
CA ARG A 199 9.64 -4.83 -10.64
C ARG A 199 11.13 -5.13 -10.77
N VAL A 200 11.89 -4.23 -11.41
CA VAL A 200 13.35 -4.36 -11.56
C VAL A 200 14.01 -4.33 -10.19
N GLU A 201 13.69 -3.36 -9.35
CA GLU A 201 14.24 -3.20 -8.02
C GLU A 201 13.91 -4.40 -7.10
N MET A 202 12.68 -4.95 -7.17
CA MET A 202 12.31 -6.19 -6.45
C MET A 202 13.07 -7.41 -6.96
N THR A 203 13.46 -7.41 -8.23
CA THR A 203 14.28 -8.48 -8.80
C THR A 203 15.74 -8.38 -8.33
N GLU A 204 16.29 -7.18 -8.33
CA GLU A 204 17.66 -6.91 -7.85
C GLU A 204 17.81 -7.19 -6.35
N SER A 205 16.79 -6.86 -5.54
CA SER A 205 16.77 -7.16 -4.11
C SER A 205 16.51 -8.65 -3.77
N GLY A 206 16.18 -9.47 -4.79
CA GLY A 206 15.94 -10.91 -4.63
C GLY A 206 14.57 -11.28 -4.04
N VAL A 207 13.65 -10.33 -3.94
CA VAL A 207 12.24 -10.55 -3.55
C VAL A 207 11.49 -11.29 -4.67
N ILE A 208 11.74 -10.91 -5.91
CA ILE A 208 11.31 -11.62 -7.11
C ILE A 208 12.51 -12.36 -7.70
N LYS A 209 12.35 -13.68 -7.92
CA LYS A 209 13.39 -14.55 -8.45
C LYS A 209 13.03 -14.98 -9.87
N PRO A 210 13.60 -14.37 -10.90
CA PRO A 210 13.35 -14.77 -12.29
C PRO A 210 13.70 -16.23 -12.52
N GLY A 211 12.77 -17.00 -13.12
CA GLY A 211 12.94 -18.44 -13.37
C GLY A 211 12.65 -19.34 -12.17
N ASP A 212 12.51 -18.79 -10.96
CA ASP A 212 12.15 -19.53 -9.74
C ASP A 212 10.99 -18.78 -9.02
N PHE A 213 9.88 -18.65 -9.72
CA PHE A 213 8.74 -17.90 -9.22
C PHE A 213 8.12 -18.50 -7.95
N ALA A 214 8.19 -19.82 -7.78
CA ALA A 214 7.70 -20.51 -6.59
C ALA A 214 8.37 -20.04 -5.29
N ASN A 215 9.61 -19.55 -5.37
CA ASN A 215 10.37 -19.00 -4.26
C ASN A 215 10.36 -17.47 -4.22
N SER A 216 9.64 -16.82 -5.12
CA SER A 216 9.33 -15.38 -5.02
C SER A 216 8.35 -15.11 -3.88
N LYS A 217 8.36 -13.90 -3.33
CA LYS A 217 7.58 -13.54 -2.14
C LYS A 217 6.57 -12.44 -2.37
N CYS A 218 6.51 -11.89 -3.58
CA CYS A 218 5.60 -10.81 -3.94
C CYS A 218 4.86 -11.12 -5.23
N ALA A 219 3.55 -10.86 -5.27
CA ALA A 219 2.73 -10.82 -6.47
C ALA A 219 2.41 -9.38 -6.85
N LEU A 220 2.40 -9.05 -8.14
CA LEU A 220 2.15 -7.71 -8.65
C LEU A 220 0.83 -7.69 -9.44
N VAL A 221 -0.07 -6.76 -9.10
CA VAL A 221 -1.37 -6.60 -9.74
C VAL A 221 -1.50 -5.16 -10.20
N TYR A 222 -1.53 -4.93 -11.51
CA TYR A 222 -1.47 -3.58 -12.06
C TYR A 222 -2.75 -3.20 -12.82
N GLY A 223 -3.27 -2.01 -12.48
CA GLY A 223 -4.25 -1.26 -13.24
C GLY A 223 -3.68 0.13 -13.50
N GLN A 224 -2.98 0.27 -14.62
CA GLN A 224 -2.14 1.43 -14.93
C GLN A 224 -2.97 2.69 -15.23
N MET A 225 -2.32 3.86 -15.22
CA MET A 225 -2.93 5.16 -15.47
C MET A 225 -3.63 5.24 -16.84
N THR A 226 -3.15 4.50 -17.82
CA THR A 226 -3.71 4.48 -19.20
C THR A 226 -4.90 3.54 -19.36
N GLU A 227 -5.19 2.70 -18.39
CA GLU A 227 -6.31 1.77 -18.43
C GLU A 227 -7.64 2.46 -18.13
N PRO A 228 -8.77 1.91 -18.59
CA PRO A 228 -10.08 2.52 -18.35
C PRO A 228 -10.43 2.57 -16.85
N PRO A 229 -11.36 3.45 -16.47
CA PRO A 229 -11.70 3.65 -15.06
C PRO A 229 -12.25 2.40 -14.38
N GLY A 230 -12.89 1.48 -15.12
CA GLY A 230 -13.32 0.19 -14.59
C GLY A 230 -12.15 -0.64 -14.07
N ALA A 231 -11.06 -0.73 -14.84
CA ALA A 231 -9.85 -1.44 -14.43
C ALA A 231 -9.22 -0.80 -13.18
N ARG A 232 -9.04 0.51 -13.18
CA ARG A 232 -8.44 1.25 -12.05
C ARG A 232 -9.28 1.15 -10.77
N LEU A 233 -10.60 1.05 -10.89
CA LEU A 233 -11.51 0.85 -9.75
C LEU A 233 -11.44 -0.56 -9.16
N ARG A 234 -11.19 -1.58 -10.00
CA ARG A 234 -11.26 -2.99 -9.58
C ARG A 234 -9.91 -3.62 -9.25
N VAL A 235 -8.80 -3.04 -9.71
CA VAL A 235 -7.47 -3.63 -9.51
C VAL A 235 -7.09 -3.79 -8.03
N ALA A 236 -7.50 -2.86 -7.15
CA ALA A 236 -7.30 -3.01 -5.71
C ALA A 236 -8.05 -4.22 -5.14
N LEU A 237 -9.27 -4.49 -5.62
CA LEU A 237 -10.04 -5.69 -5.24
C LEU A 237 -9.38 -6.97 -5.75
N SER A 238 -8.83 -6.94 -6.96
CA SER A 238 -8.08 -8.07 -7.54
C SER A 238 -6.87 -8.41 -6.69
N ALA A 239 -6.06 -7.42 -6.33
CA ALA A 239 -4.89 -7.59 -5.47
C ALA A 239 -5.28 -8.06 -4.06
N LEU A 240 -6.32 -7.49 -3.47
CA LEU A 240 -6.83 -7.91 -2.17
C LEU A 240 -7.29 -9.37 -2.19
N THR A 241 -7.93 -9.82 -3.27
CA THR A 241 -8.35 -11.22 -3.42
C THR A 241 -7.16 -12.19 -3.43
N VAL A 242 -6.04 -11.80 -4.05
CA VAL A 242 -4.80 -12.58 -3.98
C VAL A 242 -4.24 -12.60 -2.55
N ALA A 243 -4.25 -11.47 -1.86
CA ALA A 243 -3.78 -11.39 -0.47
C ALA A 243 -4.66 -12.21 0.49
N GLU A 244 -5.97 -12.17 0.32
CA GLU A 244 -6.94 -12.95 1.11
C GLU A 244 -6.73 -14.46 0.95
N TYR A 245 -6.33 -14.94 -0.23
CA TYR A 245 -6.01 -16.35 -0.41
C TYR A 245 -4.86 -16.79 0.51
N PHE A 246 -3.80 -16.00 0.58
CA PHE A 246 -2.67 -16.30 1.47
C PHE A 246 -3.08 -16.26 2.94
N ARG A 247 -3.96 -15.36 3.35
CA ARG A 247 -4.53 -15.31 4.70
C ARG A 247 -5.43 -16.52 5.00
N ASP A 248 -6.41 -16.79 4.12
CA ASP A 248 -7.52 -17.71 4.42
C ASP A 248 -7.18 -19.18 4.14
N VAL A 249 -6.32 -19.44 3.14
CA VAL A 249 -5.97 -20.80 2.67
C VAL A 249 -4.58 -21.21 3.10
N GLU A 250 -3.57 -20.34 2.94
CA GLU A 250 -2.20 -20.64 3.35
C GLU A 250 -1.95 -20.33 4.85
N GLY A 251 -2.86 -19.62 5.51
CA GLY A 251 -2.72 -19.27 6.93
C GLY A 251 -1.56 -18.33 7.22
N SER A 252 -1.23 -17.48 6.27
CA SER A 252 -0.05 -16.60 6.34
C SER A 252 -0.39 -15.17 6.71
N ASP A 253 0.57 -14.49 7.31
CA ASP A 253 0.54 -13.04 7.45
C ASP A 253 0.99 -12.41 6.13
N THR A 254 0.12 -11.63 5.54
CA THR A 254 0.31 -11.05 4.20
C THR A 254 0.32 -9.53 4.27
N LEU A 255 1.28 -8.90 3.60
CA LEU A 255 1.24 -7.47 3.34
C LEU A 255 0.57 -7.17 2.01
N LEU A 256 -0.37 -6.22 2.04
CA LEU A 256 -1.00 -5.66 0.85
C LEU A 256 -0.57 -4.20 0.70
N PHE A 257 0.13 -3.90 -0.38
CA PHE A 257 0.49 -2.53 -0.74
C PHE A 257 -0.50 -2.01 -1.78
N ILE A 258 -1.02 -0.80 -1.58
CA ILE A 258 -1.92 -0.13 -2.52
C ILE A 258 -1.29 1.21 -2.88
N ASP A 259 -0.84 1.36 -4.10
CA ASP A 259 -0.30 2.60 -4.63
C ASP A 259 -1.04 2.97 -5.92
N ASN A 260 -1.97 3.89 -5.87
CA ASN A 260 -2.33 4.84 -4.83
C ASN A 260 -3.83 4.72 -4.51
N ILE A 261 -4.23 4.71 -3.24
CA ILE A 261 -5.65 4.56 -2.85
C ILE A 261 -6.52 5.74 -3.34
N PHE A 262 -5.96 6.94 -3.50
CA PHE A 262 -6.68 8.07 -4.09
C PHE A 262 -7.15 7.78 -5.52
N ARG A 263 -6.36 7.03 -6.31
CA ARG A 263 -6.73 6.67 -7.69
C ARG A 263 -7.92 5.72 -7.74
N PHE A 264 -8.08 4.89 -6.72
CA PHE A 264 -9.29 4.07 -6.55
C PHE A 264 -10.54 4.97 -6.43
N THR A 265 -10.51 5.99 -5.57
CA THR A 265 -11.64 6.93 -5.41
C THR A 265 -11.87 7.76 -6.66
N GLN A 266 -10.82 8.21 -7.33
CA GLN A 266 -10.89 8.94 -8.59
C GLN A 266 -11.56 8.09 -9.69
N ALA A 267 -11.15 6.84 -9.86
CA ALA A 267 -11.77 5.92 -10.81
C ALA A 267 -13.25 5.67 -10.48
N GLY A 268 -13.60 5.58 -9.21
CA GLY A 268 -14.98 5.50 -8.75
C GLY A 268 -15.83 6.70 -9.15
N SER A 269 -15.29 7.91 -9.08
CA SER A 269 -16.00 9.11 -9.53
C SER A 269 -16.20 9.15 -11.06
N GLU A 270 -15.20 8.70 -11.82
CA GLU A 270 -15.31 8.56 -13.28
C GLU A 270 -16.39 7.52 -13.67
N VAL A 271 -16.39 6.35 -13.04
CA VAL A 271 -17.41 5.31 -13.25
C VAL A 271 -18.80 5.83 -12.87
N SER A 272 -18.93 6.51 -11.72
CA SER A 272 -20.20 7.07 -11.27
C SER A 272 -20.77 8.07 -12.27
N THR A 273 -19.92 8.89 -12.87
CA THR A 273 -20.31 9.83 -13.94
C THR A 273 -20.78 9.11 -15.20
N LEU A 274 -20.07 8.05 -15.61
CA LEU A 274 -20.46 7.21 -16.77
C LEU A 274 -21.81 6.51 -16.55
N LEU A 275 -22.13 6.17 -15.30
CA LEU A 275 -23.42 5.58 -14.92
C LEU A 275 -24.55 6.62 -14.79
N GLY A 276 -24.24 7.92 -14.95
CA GLY A 276 -25.21 9.00 -14.82
C GLY A 276 -25.68 9.25 -13.38
N ARG A 277 -24.90 8.88 -12.39
CA ARG A 277 -25.22 9.16 -10.97
C ARG A 277 -24.98 10.64 -10.66
N MET A 278 -25.85 11.22 -9.82
CA MET A 278 -25.66 12.60 -9.36
C MET A 278 -24.42 12.69 -8.48
N PRO A 279 -23.46 13.59 -8.77
CA PRO A 279 -22.25 13.73 -7.95
C PRO A 279 -22.58 14.30 -6.57
N SER A 280 -21.78 13.93 -5.59
CA SER A 280 -21.77 14.51 -4.25
C SER A 280 -20.80 15.70 -4.15
N ALA A 281 -20.43 16.09 -2.94
CA ALA A 281 -19.49 17.18 -2.70
C ALA A 281 -18.18 17.03 -3.51
N VAL A 282 -17.68 18.12 -4.07
CA VAL A 282 -16.45 18.22 -4.84
C VAL A 282 -16.43 17.32 -6.10
N GLY A 283 -17.60 16.81 -6.54
CA GLY A 283 -17.72 15.97 -7.72
C GLY A 283 -17.46 14.46 -7.49
N TYR A 284 -17.29 14.02 -6.25
CA TYR A 284 -17.14 12.61 -5.93
C TYR A 284 -18.46 11.82 -6.07
N GLN A 285 -18.34 10.50 -6.17
CA GLN A 285 -19.49 9.59 -6.21
C GLN A 285 -20.29 9.63 -4.89
N PRO A 286 -21.63 9.49 -4.97
CA PRO A 286 -22.49 9.52 -3.78
C PRO A 286 -22.26 8.32 -2.84
N ASN A 287 -21.73 7.23 -3.35
CA ASN A 287 -21.43 5.99 -2.62
C ASN A 287 -19.93 5.83 -2.27
N LEU A 288 -19.16 6.93 -2.23
CA LEU A 288 -17.73 6.91 -1.92
C LEU A 288 -17.40 6.15 -0.63
N ALA A 289 -18.13 6.45 0.46
CA ALA A 289 -17.89 5.81 1.75
C ALA A 289 -18.21 4.30 1.72
N THR A 290 -19.23 3.90 0.98
CA THR A 290 -19.59 2.48 0.83
C THR A 290 -18.55 1.72 0.03
N GLU A 291 -18.12 2.24 -1.11
CA GLU A 291 -17.08 1.62 -1.94
C GLU A 291 -15.74 1.50 -1.19
N MET A 292 -15.34 2.55 -0.46
CA MET A 292 -14.16 2.52 0.39
C MET A 292 -14.32 1.50 1.52
N GLY A 293 -15.47 1.47 2.19
CA GLY A 293 -15.78 0.52 3.26
C GLY A 293 -15.72 -0.93 2.78
N GLU A 294 -16.32 -1.25 1.64
CA GLU A 294 -16.28 -2.59 1.04
C GLU A 294 -14.85 -3.09 0.79
N LEU A 295 -13.94 -2.21 0.37
CA LEU A 295 -12.53 -2.54 0.22
C LEU A 295 -11.84 -2.70 1.58
N GLN A 296 -11.99 -1.71 2.46
CA GLN A 296 -11.22 -1.59 3.69
C GLN A 296 -11.62 -2.63 4.76
N GLU A 297 -12.89 -3.00 4.86
CA GLU A 297 -13.37 -3.99 5.85
C GLU A 297 -12.91 -5.43 5.56
N ARG A 298 -12.49 -5.73 4.33
CA ARG A 298 -11.89 -7.02 3.97
C ARG A 298 -10.44 -7.13 4.47
N ILE A 299 -9.78 -5.99 4.72
CA ILE A 299 -8.40 -5.90 5.21
C ILE A 299 -8.44 -6.03 6.73
N THR A 300 -8.17 -7.22 7.24
CA THR A 300 -8.27 -7.54 8.67
C THR A 300 -7.51 -8.82 9.01
N SER A 301 -7.32 -9.07 10.31
CA SER A 301 -6.84 -10.33 10.85
C SER A 301 -8.00 -11.29 11.11
N THR A 302 -7.79 -12.54 10.78
CA THR A 302 -8.71 -13.65 11.10
C THR A 302 -8.01 -14.68 11.98
N SER A 303 -8.74 -15.67 12.45
CA SER A 303 -8.16 -16.80 13.21
C SER A 303 -7.13 -17.62 12.40
N LYS A 304 -7.08 -17.46 11.08
CA LYS A 304 -6.17 -18.20 10.18
C LYS A 304 -4.90 -17.44 9.85
N GLY A 305 -4.98 -16.13 9.71
CA GLY A 305 -3.87 -15.28 9.31
C GLY A 305 -4.29 -13.81 9.21
N SER A 306 -3.43 -12.96 8.70
CA SER A 306 -3.71 -11.53 8.60
C SER A 306 -3.43 -10.96 7.21
N VAL A 307 -4.18 -9.91 6.84
CA VAL A 307 -3.82 -8.99 5.77
C VAL A 307 -3.60 -7.63 6.38
N THR A 308 -2.36 -7.18 6.40
CA THR A 308 -1.96 -5.83 6.82
C THR A 308 -1.75 -4.98 5.59
N SER A 309 -2.36 -3.81 5.49
CA SER A 309 -2.20 -2.96 4.31
C SER A 309 -1.37 -1.72 4.58
N VAL A 310 -0.52 -1.40 3.60
CA VAL A 310 0.18 -0.11 3.52
C VAL A 310 -0.31 0.60 2.26
N GLN A 311 -0.99 1.71 2.45
CA GLN A 311 -1.69 2.42 1.40
C GLN A 311 -1.04 3.78 1.17
N ALA A 312 -0.47 3.99 -0.01
CA ALA A 312 -0.01 5.31 -0.40
C ALA A 312 -1.23 6.22 -0.60
N VAL A 313 -1.25 7.34 0.09
CA VAL A 313 -2.34 8.32 0.02
C VAL A 313 -1.81 9.60 -0.61
N TYR A 314 -2.43 10.00 -1.71
CA TYR A 314 -2.25 11.31 -2.28
C TYR A 314 -3.32 12.27 -1.72
N VAL A 315 -2.90 13.43 -1.28
CA VAL A 315 -3.79 14.47 -0.76
C VAL A 315 -3.85 15.61 -1.79
N PRO A 316 -4.98 15.79 -2.49
CA PRO A 316 -5.12 16.86 -3.46
C PRO A 316 -4.91 18.24 -2.82
N ALA A 317 -4.03 19.05 -3.41
CA ALA A 317 -3.71 20.40 -2.93
C ALA A 317 -3.32 20.49 -1.44
N ASP A 318 -2.81 19.38 -0.86
CA ASP A 318 -2.51 19.24 0.57
C ASP A 318 -3.73 19.50 1.50
N ASP A 319 -4.94 19.39 0.96
CA ASP A 319 -6.21 19.56 1.69
C ASP A 319 -6.70 18.23 2.29
N LEU A 320 -6.45 18.06 3.58
CA LEU A 320 -6.90 16.88 4.34
C LEU A 320 -8.43 16.83 4.55
N THR A 321 -9.15 17.90 4.24
CA THR A 321 -10.61 17.96 4.34
C THR A 321 -11.31 17.52 3.05
N ASP A 322 -10.57 17.29 1.97
CA ASP A 322 -11.11 16.70 0.75
C ASP A 322 -11.78 15.34 1.06
N PRO A 323 -12.97 15.06 0.50
CA PRO A 323 -13.74 13.85 0.83
C PRO A 323 -12.99 12.53 0.62
N ALA A 324 -12.09 12.43 -0.37
CA ALA A 324 -11.37 11.19 -0.63
C ALA A 324 -10.33 10.86 0.47
N PRO A 325 -9.36 11.74 0.80
CA PRO A 325 -8.49 11.49 1.94
C PRO A 325 -9.25 11.40 3.25
N ALA A 326 -10.24 12.25 3.51
CA ALA A 326 -11.02 12.21 4.76
C ALA A 326 -11.71 10.85 4.97
N THR A 327 -12.31 10.28 3.92
CA THR A 327 -12.92 8.95 3.99
C THR A 327 -11.86 7.86 4.21
N THR A 328 -10.70 7.98 3.56
CA THR A 328 -9.60 7.03 3.74
C THR A 328 -9.06 7.07 5.17
N PHE A 329 -8.85 8.26 5.73
CA PHE A 329 -8.36 8.46 7.11
C PHE A 329 -9.24 7.77 8.16
N ALA A 330 -10.56 7.76 7.96
CA ALA A 330 -11.50 7.12 8.89
C ALA A 330 -11.24 5.62 9.07
N HIS A 331 -10.58 4.97 8.12
CA HIS A 331 -10.26 3.53 8.17
C HIS A 331 -8.84 3.23 8.65
N LEU A 332 -7.96 4.23 8.73
CA LEU A 332 -6.54 3.99 9.05
C LEU A 332 -6.30 3.77 10.54
N ASP A 333 -5.46 2.79 10.84
CA ASP A 333 -4.98 2.48 12.21
C ASP A 333 -3.67 3.22 12.53
N ALA A 334 -2.87 3.51 11.50
CA ALA A 334 -1.64 4.29 11.63
C ALA A 334 -1.41 5.18 10.41
N THR A 335 -0.72 6.28 10.62
CA THR A 335 -0.30 7.21 9.57
C THR A 335 1.20 7.43 9.62
N THR A 336 1.86 7.13 8.50
CA THR A 336 3.28 7.37 8.27
C THR A 336 3.42 8.62 7.39
N VAL A 337 4.01 9.66 7.92
CA VAL A 337 4.24 10.91 7.20
C VAL A 337 5.71 11.02 6.81
N LEU A 338 5.99 11.02 5.50
CA LEU A 338 7.33 11.26 4.97
C LEU A 338 7.54 12.75 4.72
N SER A 339 8.58 13.30 5.32
CA SER A 339 8.89 14.73 5.36
C SER A 339 10.00 15.08 4.38
N ARG A 340 9.74 16.06 3.50
CA ARG A 340 10.76 16.60 2.59
C ARG A 340 11.93 17.25 3.33
N PRO A 341 11.73 18.09 4.37
CA PRO A 341 12.84 18.63 5.16
C PRO A 341 13.77 17.57 5.74
N LEU A 342 13.24 16.42 6.20
CA LEU A 342 14.10 15.33 6.68
C LEU A 342 14.88 14.68 5.54
N SER A 343 14.27 14.50 4.37
CA SER A 343 14.94 14.00 3.17
C SER A 343 16.08 14.94 2.72
N GLU A 344 15.87 16.24 2.77
CA GLU A 344 16.89 17.27 2.44
C GLU A 344 18.06 17.28 3.43
N LEU A 345 17.80 16.89 4.69
CA LEU A 345 18.83 16.69 5.71
C LEU A 345 19.57 15.34 5.57
N GLY A 346 19.18 14.50 4.61
CA GLY A 346 19.74 13.17 4.41
C GLY A 346 19.28 12.14 5.45
N ILE A 347 18.22 12.40 6.21
CA ILE A 347 17.68 11.46 7.20
C ILE A 347 16.76 10.49 6.47
N TYR A 348 17.16 9.23 6.36
CA TYR A 348 16.39 8.16 5.73
C TYR A 348 16.21 6.96 6.67
N PRO A 349 14.97 6.36 6.74
CA PRO A 349 13.76 6.83 6.06
C PRO A 349 13.32 8.21 6.56
N ALA A 350 12.80 9.04 5.66
CA ALA A 350 12.43 10.42 5.97
C ALA A 350 11.08 10.53 6.72
N VAL A 351 10.83 9.62 7.65
CA VAL A 351 9.60 9.55 8.45
C VAL A 351 9.63 10.66 9.52
N ASP A 352 8.61 11.51 9.51
CA ASP A 352 8.44 12.53 10.55
C ASP A 352 7.87 11.89 11.83
N PRO A 353 8.65 11.81 12.91
CA PRO A 353 8.22 11.15 14.14
C PRO A 353 7.16 11.94 14.92
N LEU A 354 7.02 13.25 14.66
CA LEU A 354 6.04 14.10 15.31
C LEU A 354 4.70 14.12 14.57
N ALA A 355 4.72 14.03 13.24
CA ALA A 355 3.53 14.01 12.40
C ALA A 355 2.94 12.60 12.23
N SER A 356 3.73 11.56 12.47
CA SER A 356 3.28 10.16 12.34
C SER A 356 2.62 9.66 13.62
N THR A 357 1.55 8.87 13.45
CA THR A 357 0.72 8.39 14.57
C THR A 357 0.34 6.91 14.40
N SER A 358 0.06 6.24 15.52
CA SER A 358 -0.51 4.89 15.52
C SER A 358 -1.48 4.73 16.69
N ARG A 359 -2.61 4.08 16.40
CA ARG A 359 -3.64 3.75 17.38
C ARG A 359 -3.12 2.77 18.45
N ILE A 360 -2.22 1.87 18.07
CA ILE A 360 -1.70 0.86 18.99
C ILE A 360 -0.52 1.33 19.85
N LEU A 361 -0.02 2.56 19.65
CA LEU A 361 1.01 3.11 20.55
C LEU A 361 0.37 3.49 21.91
N SER A 362 0.11 2.48 22.69
CA SER A 362 -0.43 2.59 24.06
C SER A 362 0.25 1.57 24.96
N ALA A 363 0.44 1.91 26.23
CA ALA A 363 1.09 1.05 27.22
C ALA A 363 0.44 -0.35 27.32
N ARG A 364 -0.87 -0.43 27.08
CA ARG A 364 -1.62 -1.71 27.11
C ARG A 364 -1.20 -2.67 26.01
N ILE A 365 -0.81 -2.18 24.82
CA ILE A 365 -0.53 -3.01 23.64
C ILE A 365 0.98 -3.22 23.50
N VAL A 366 1.76 -2.14 23.48
CA VAL A 366 3.21 -2.21 23.25
C VAL A 366 4.02 -2.39 24.55
N GLY A 367 3.39 -2.24 25.73
CA GLY A 367 4.05 -2.26 27.04
C GLY A 367 4.49 -0.87 27.51
N ASP A 368 4.62 -0.73 28.83
CA ASP A 368 4.95 0.55 29.48
C ASP A 368 6.31 1.10 29.01
N GLU A 369 7.33 0.25 28.96
CA GLU A 369 8.69 0.67 28.58
C GLU A 369 8.76 1.22 27.16
N HIS A 370 8.16 0.54 26.18
CA HIS A 370 8.12 1.02 24.79
C HIS A 370 7.36 2.34 24.70
N TYR A 371 6.20 2.42 25.34
CA TYR A 371 5.38 3.64 25.34
C TYR A 371 6.13 4.82 25.93
N ASP A 372 6.76 4.66 27.09
CA ASP A 372 7.50 5.72 27.79
C ASP A 372 8.70 6.21 26.97
N VAL A 373 9.43 5.29 26.33
CA VAL A 373 10.56 5.65 25.46
C VAL A 373 10.09 6.39 24.21
N ALA A 374 9.01 5.95 23.57
CA ALA A 374 8.43 6.64 22.43
C ALA A 374 7.98 8.06 22.79
N GLN A 375 7.31 8.24 23.92
CA GLN A 375 6.90 9.57 24.41
C GLN A 375 8.11 10.45 24.78
N GLY A 376 9.14 9.86 25.38
CA GLY A 376 10.40 10.55 25.68
C GLY A 376 11.10 11.06 24.42
N VAL A 377 11.17 10.25 23.38
CA VAL A 377 11.73 10.64 22.08
C VAL A 377 10.90 11.75 21.44
N LYS A 378 9.57 11.64 21.41
CA LYS A 378 8.69 12.69 20.89
C LYS A 378 8.86 14.01 21.65
N LYS A 379 8.93 13.95 22.96
CA LYS A 379 9.11 15.15 23.82
C LYS A 379 10.41 15.87 23.52
N ILE A 380 11.52 15.14 23.40
CA ILE A 380 12.83 15.71 23.10
C ILE A 380 12.83 16.34 21.69
N LEU A 381 12.29 15.66 20.70
CA LEU A 381 12.21 16.17 19.33
C LEU A 381 11.27 17.37 19.21
N GLN A 382 10.14 17.38 19.94
CA GLN A 382 9.25 18.53 19.98
C GLN A 382 9.94 19.75 20.61
N ARG A 383 10.63 19.57 21.74
CA ARG A 383 11.38 20.67 22.36
C ARG A 383 12.47 21.22 21.42
N TYR A 384 13.17 20.35 20.72
CA TYR A 384 14.15 20.76 19.71
C TYR A 384 13.52 21.58 18.58
N LYS A 385 12.37 21.15 18.08
CA LYS A 385 11.61 21.88 17.07
C LYS A 385 11.21 23.27 17.55
N ASP A 386 10.72 23.39 18.80
CA ASP A 386 10.34 24.67 19.40
C ASP A 386 11.53 25.63 19.59
N LEU A 387 12.73 25.07 19.76
CA LEU A 387 13.97 25.85 19.91
C LEU A 387 14.63 26.24 18.59
N GLN A 388 14.23 25.63 17.46
CA GLN A 388 14.89 25.86 16.15
C GLN A 388 14.88 27.33 15.72
N ASP A 389 13.76 28.04 15.92
CA ASP A 389 13.63 29.45 15.56
C ASP A 389 14.56 30.33 16.45
N ILE A 390 14.66 30.00 17.72
CA ILE A 390 15.54 30.68 18.66
C ILE A 390 17.01 30.46 18.27
N ILE A 391 17.38 29.22 17.95
CA ILE A 391 18.73 28.85 17.50
C ILE A 391 19.09 29.56 16.21
N ALA A 392 18.16 29.69 15.27
CA ALA A 392 18.38 30.33 13.98
C ALA A 392 18.62 31.86 14.11
N ILE A 393 17.97 32.51 15.08
CA ILE A 393 18.06 33.96 15.29
C ILE A 393 19.19 34.35 16.25
N LEU A 394 19.31 33.67 17.38
CA LEU A 394 20.21 34.05 18.47
C LEU A 394 21.47 33.15 18.57
N GLY A 395 21.46 31.98 17.94
CA GLY A 395 22.50 30.99 18.10
C GLY A 395 22.28 30.03 19.26
N ILE A 396 22.99 28.91 19.26
CA ILE A 396 22.88 27.87 20.29
C ILE A 396 23.43 28.32 21.65
N ASP A 397 24.37 29.26 21.65
CA ASP A 397 25.06 29.70 22.85
C ASP A 397 24.15 30.49 23.82
N GLU A 398 23.08 31.07 23.30
CA GLU A 398 22.08 31.81 24.11
C GLU A 398 21.05 30.91 24.81
N LEU A 399 21.07 29.58 24.51
CA LEU A 399 20.20 28.63 25.19
C LEU A 399 20.66 28.35 26.63
N SER A 400 19.70 28.00 27.50
CA SER A 400 20.01 27.46 28.82
C SER A 400 20.83 26.14 28.69
N GLU A 401 21.61 25.80 29.71
CA GLU A 401 22.39 24.56 29.69
C GLU A 401 21.49 23.30 29.52
N ASP A 402 20.30 23.29 30.11
CA ASP A 402 19.30 22.23 29.96
C ASP A 402 18.81 22.14 28.53
N ASP A 403 18.56 23.28 27.86
CA ASP A 403 18.13 23.29 26.46
C ASP A 403 19.28 22.90 25.51
N LYS A 404 20.51 23.30 25.78
CA LYS A 404 21.71 22.85 25.05
C LYS A 404 21.85 21.31 25.10
N LEU A 405 21.68 20.75 26.28
CA LEU A 405 21.73 19.29 26.46
C LEU A 405 20.58 18.59 25.71
N THR A 406 19.36 19.15 25.80
CA THR A 406 18.20 18.66 25.06
C THR A 406 18.41 18.69 23.56
N VAL A 407 18.96 19.78 23.02
CA VAL A 407 19.30 19.92 21.59
C VAL A 407 20.35 18.91 21.17
N ALA A 408 21.40 18.71 21.98
CA ALA A 408 22.46 17.73 21.69
C ALA A 408 21.88 16.30 21.63
N ARG A 409 21.03 15.91 22.59
CA ARG A 409 20.35 14.60 22.58
C ARG A 409 19.37 14.48 21.42
N ALA A 410 18.59 15.54 21.11
CA ALA A 410 17.64 15.54 20.00
C ALA A 410 18.33 15.28 18.65
N ARG A 411 19.48 15.90 18.42
CA ARG A 411 20.27 15.67 17.20
C ARG A 411 20.78 14.24 17.09
N LYS A 412 21.21 13.63 18.21
CA LYS A 412 21.61 12.22 18.26
C LYS A 412 20.43 11.31 17.98
N VAL A 413 19.26 11.57 18.61
CA VAL A 413 18.01 10.85 18.38
C VAL A 413 17.60 10.95 16.91
N GLN A 414 17.59 12.15 16.33
CA GLN A 414 17.22 12.35 14.92
C GLN A 414 18.15 11.59 13.97
N LYS A 415 19.46 11.61 14.20
CA LYS A 415 20.42 10.86 13.40
C LYS A 415 20.27 9.35 13.61
N PHE A 416 19.98 8.90 14.82
CA PHE A 416 19.80 7.48 15.12
C PHE A 416 18.45 6.93 14.62
N LEU A 417 17.45 7.77 14.37
CA LEU A 417 16.22 7.37 13.65
C LEU A 417 16.51 7.00 12.19
N SER A 418 17.61 7.50 11.60
CA SER A 418 18.06 7.02 10.29
C SER A 418 18.55 5.57 10.36
N GLN A 419 18.34 4.83 9.28
CA GLN A 419 18.66 3.42 9.20
C GLN A 419 19.03 3.03 7.77
N PRO A 420 20.12 2.27 7.55
CA PRO A 420 20.41 1.75 6.22
C PRO A 420 19.43 0.63 5.86
N PHE A 421 18.92 0.67 4.63
CA PHE A 421 17.99 -0.31 4.11
C PHE A 421 18.69 -1.33 3.20
N HIS A 422 18.26 -2.58 3.25
CA HIS A 422 18.79 -3.65 2.39
C HIS A 422 18.56 -3.34 0.91
N VAL A 423 17.40 -2.79 0.57
CA VAL A 423 17.07 -2.44 -0.82
C VAL A 423 17.87 -1.24 -1.35
N ALA A 424 18.52 -0.49 -0.48
CA ALA A 424 19.35 0.66 -0.85
C ALA A 424 20.86 0.37 -0.81
N GLU A 425 21.30 -0.83 -0.48
CA GLU A 425 22.72 -1.20 -0.37
C GLU A 425 23.53 -0.89 -1.63
N THR A 426 22.96 -1.18 -2.81
CA THR A 426 23.61 -0.94 -4.10
C THR A 426 23.86 0.53 -4.40
N PHE A 427 23.03 1.43 -3.84
CA PHE A 427 23.12 2.87 -4.05
C PHE A 427 23.96 3.57 -2.97
N THR A 428 23.85 3.10 -1.73
CA THR A 428 24.49 3.75 -0.58
C THR A 428 25.87 3.17 -0.26
N GLY A 429 26.12 1.94 -0.69
CA GLY A 429 27.31 1.16 -0.29
C GLY A 429 27.35 0.79 1.19
N ILE A 430 26.25 0.99 1.92
CA ILE A 430 26.12 0.67 3.35
C ILE A 430 25.24 -0.59 3.47
N PRO A 431 25.71 -1.65 4.17
CA PRO A 431 24.89 -2.83 4.43
C PRO A 431 23.58 -2.47 5.16
N GLY A 432 22.47 -3.01 4.72
CA GLY A 432 21.16 -2.79 5.34
C GLY A 432 21.08 -3.44 6.72
N ALA A 433 20.23 -2.91 7.57
CA ALA A 433 20.05 -3.41 8.93
C ALA A 433 18.54 -3.62 9.22
N TYR A 434 18.21 -4.83 9.68
CA TYR A 434 16.94 -5.12 10.34
C TYR A 434 17.13 -4.97 11.84
N VAL A 435 16.37 -4.10 12.50
CA VAL A 435 16.52 -3.85 13.94
C VAL A 435 15.28 -4.32 14.67
N LYS A 436 15.44 -5.24 15.61
CA LYS A 436 14.34 -5.74 16.43
C LYS A 436 13.77 -4.64 17.34
N VAL A 437 12.48 -4.70 17.61
CA VAL A 437 11.78 -3.74 18.50
C VAL A 437 12.47 -3.63 19.87
N ALA A 438 12.86 -4.77 20.48
CA ALA A 438 13.53 -4.77 21.77
C ALA A 438 14.85 -3.99 21.75
N ASP A 439 15.65 -4.15 20.68
CA ASP A 439 16.93 -3.42 20.53
C ASP A 439 16.68 -1.94 20.23
N THR A 440 15.64 -1.63 19.47
CA THR A 440 15.21 -0.26 19.20
C THR A 440 14.84 0.45 20.50
N VAL A 441 13.93 -0.13 21.28
CA VAL A 441 13.46 0.47 22.55
C VAL A 441 14.61 0.64 23.54
N ARG A 442 15.45 -0.39 23.72
CA ARG A 442 16.65 -0.32 24.57
C ARG A 442 17.59 0.80 24.14
N SER A 443 17.91 0.86 22.86
CA SER A 443 18.87 1.84 22.34
C SER A 443 18.38 3.28 22.53
N PHE A 444 17.13 3.56 22.21
CA PHE A 444 16.58 4.90 22.42
C PHE A 444 16.43 5.25 23.90
N LYS A 445 16.05 4.30 24.77
CA LYS A 445 16.02 4.50 26.23
C LYS A 445 17.37 4.95 26.75
N GLU A 446 18.45 4.31 26.35
CA GLU A 446 19.81 4.64 26.77
C GLU A 446 20.26 6.01 26.24
N ILE A 447 19.89 6.38 24.99
CA ILE A 447 20.21 7.68 24.42
C ILE A 447 19.50 8.82 25.18
N ILE A 448 18.18 8.68 25.41
CA ILE A 448 17.42 9.74 26.11
C ILE A 448 17.79 9.84 27.59
N ALA A 449 18.25 8.76 28.20
CA ALA A 449 18.79 8.76 29.58
C ALA A 449 20.17 9.46 29.69
N GLY A 450 20.81 9.78 28.56
CA GLY A 450 22.10 10.47 28.55
C GLY A 450 23.32 9.56 28.63
N LYS A 451 23.19 8.24 28.53
CA LYS A 451 24.30 7.30 28.62
C LYS A 451 25.40 7.54 27.58
N TYR A 452 25.05 8.18 26.49
CA TYR A 452 25.93 8.42 25.33
C TYR A 452 26.13 9.92 25.01
N ASP A 453 26.00 10.79 26.02
CA ASP A 453 26.14 12.23 25.82
C ASP A 453 27.55 12.63 25.34
N ASP A 454 28.59 11.87 25.71
CA ASP A 454 29.97 12.09 25.29
C ASP A 454 30.30 11.64 23.86
N ILE A 455 29.39 10.90 23.20
CA ILE A 455 29.61 10.38 21.83
C ILE A 455 29.24 11.45 20.81
N PRO A 456 30.08 11.71 19.80
CA PRO A 456 29.79 12.65 18.73
C PRO A 456 28.50 12.25 17.95
N GLU A 457 27.66 13.22 17.64
CA GLU A 457 26.40 12.98 16.95
C GLU A 457 26.51 12.25 15.58
N GLN A 458 27.68 12.39 14.91
CA GLN A 458 27.94 11.74 13.62
C GLN A 458 28.01 10.21 13.73
N ALA A 459 28.36 9.69 14.91
CA ALA A 459 28.43 8.25 15.15
C ALA A 459 27.04 7.57 15.08
N PHE A 460 25.97 8.33 15.27
CA PHE A 460 24.59 7.83 15.28
C PHE A 460 23.93 7.75 13.90
N TYR A 461 24.58 8.34 12.87
CA TYR A 461 24.00 8.43 11.53
C TYR A 461 24.06 7.11 10.78
N MET A 462 22.93 6.69 10.18
CA MET A 462 22.79 5.46 9.38
C MET A 462 23.35 4.22 10.10
N LYS A 463 22.86 3.97 11.30
CA LYS A 463 23.20 2.80 12.12
C LYS A 463 21.97 1.92 12.37
N GLY A 464 22.21 0.64 12.56
CA GLY A 464 21.21 -0.30 13.03
C GLY A 464 21.02 -0.21 14.54
N ALA A 465 21.72 -1.03 15.30
CA ALA A 465 21.67 -1.04 16.77
C ALA A 465 22.70 -0.11 17.40
N ILE A 466 22.59 0.11 18.71
CA ILE A 466 23.47 1.02 19.46
C ILE A 466 24.92 0.54 19.46
N GLU A 467 25.15 -0.77 19.35
CA GLU A 467 26.48 -1.38 19.29
C GLU A 467 27.30 -0.84 18.11
N GLU A 468 26.68 -0.64 16.95
CA GLU A 468 27.33 -0.05 15.76
C GLU A 468 27.73 1.43 15.97
N VAL A 469 26.97 2.14 16.81
CA VAL A 469 27.30 3.51 17.21
C VAL A 469 28.59 3.52 18.04
N LEU A 470 28.69 2.58 19.01
CA LEU A 470 29.86 2.46 19.87
C LEU A 470 31.12 2.11 19.08
N GLU A 471 31.03 1.14 18.17
CA GLU A 471 32.15 0.80 17.27
C GLU A 471 32.58 1.99 16.40
N THR A 472 31.62 2.78 15.90
CA THR A 472 31.92 3.96 15.10
C THR A 472 32.56 5.06 15.93
N ALA A 473 32.09 5.25 17.17
CA ALA A 473 32.67 6.21 18.10
C ALA A 473 34.15 5.88 18.44
N GLU A 474 34.47 4.59 18.62
CA GLU A 474 35.85 4.15 18.83
C GLU A 474 36.74 4.43 17.62
N LYS A 475 36.23 4.14 16.41
CA LYS A 475 36.95 4.45 15.15
C LYS A 475 37.22 5.95 14.98
N LEU A 476 36.24 6.80 15.30
CA LEU A 476 36.37 8.24 15.25
C LEU A 476 37.41 8.77 16.24
N LYS A 477 37.46 8.20 17.47
CA LYS A 477 38.47 8.53 18.48
C LYS A 477 39.88 8.10 18.08
N ALA A 478 40.01 6.98 17.36
CA ALA A 478 41.30 6.48 16.88
C ALA A 478 41.87 7.28 15.69
N THR A 479 41.00 8.05 15.00
CA THR A 479 41.36 8.83 13.79
C THR A 479 41.55 10.32 14.12
N ALA A 480 41.11 10.79 15.29
CA ALA A 480 41.29 12.17 15.81
C ALA A 480 42.58 12.27 16.64
#